data_22df9750937ddbbf43b61df72c900e86
#
_entry.id   22df9750937ddbbf43b61df72c900e86
#
_cell.length_a   1.000
_cell.length_b   1.000
_cell.length_c   1.000
_cell.angle_alpha   90.00
_cell.angle_beta   90.00
_cell.angle_gamma   90.00
#
_symmetry.space_group_name_H-M   'P 1'
#
loop_
_entity.id
_entity.type
_entity.pdbx_description
1 polymer ?
#
loop_
_entity_poly.entity_id
_entity_poly.type
_entity_poly.pdbx_seq_one_letter_code
_entity_poly.pdbx_strand_id
1 'polypeptide(L)'
;MELVKTLQEVVNELDSIDTYDEGIAGRLSEIDQKIQDLLHYIETNKISILWSYKYMVELKKLRVERRQIKNDMYLLSKFNEHKNKIISSGNRQFLMREMYKAEKQLEIPYKNRQYKDGEIEEILKSKKDKNKNKEESLV
;
A
#
# COMPACT_ATOMS: atom_id res chain seq x y z
N MET A 1 8.83 -3.07 -16.29
CA MET A 1 8.42 -1.64 -16.32
C MET A 1 8.22 -1.12 -14.89
N GLU A 2 8.71 0.05 -14.63
CA GLU A 2 8.63 0.68 -13.31
C GLU A 2 7.19 0.94 -12.86
N LEU A 3 6.31 1.36 -13.78
CA LEU A 3 4.91 1.59 -13.51
C LEU A 3 4.20 0.33 -13.00
N VAL A 4 4.45 -0.82 -13.58
CA VAL A 4 3.85 -2.10 -13.15
C VAL A 4 4.31 -2.46 -11.75
N LYS A 5 5.59 -2.23 -11.42
CA LYS A 5 6.12 -2.43 -10.06
C LYS A 5 5.44 -1.52 -9.05
N THR A 6 5.29 -0.24 -9.37
CA THR A 6 4.60 0.74 -8.52
C THR A 6 3.15 0.34 -8.27
N LEU A 7 2.43 -0.10 -9.31
CA LEU A 7 1.06 -0.59 -9.18
C LEU A 7 0.98 -1.85 -8.31
N GLN A 8 1.94 -2.77 -8.44
CA GLN A 8 2.01 -3.96 -7.60
C GLN A 8 2.22 -3.60 -6.13
N GLU A 9 3.07 -2.62 -5.84
CA GLU A 9 3.28 -2.12 -4.47
C GLU A 9 2.00 -1.52 -3.88
N VAL A 10 1.25 -0.72 -4.65
CA VAL A 10 -0.04 -0.17 -4.21
C VAL A 10 -1.04 -1.29 -3.90
N VAL A 11 -1.13 -2.30 -4.76
CA VAL A 11 -2.02 -3.45 -4.54
C VAL A 11 -1.61 -4.23 -3.29
N ASN A 12 -0.31 -4.45 -3.07
CA ASN A 12 0.21 -5.11 -1.88
C ASN A 12 -0.12 -4.33 -0.61
N GLU A 13 -0.01 -3.02 -0.63
CA GLU A 13 -0.37 -2.16 0.51
C GLU A 13 -1.88 -2.24 0.81
N LEU A 14 -2.73 -2.25 -0.20
CA LEU A 14 -4.18 -2.43 -0.01
C LEU A 14 -4.52 -3.80 0.58
N ASP A 15 -3.83 -4.86 0.14
CA ASP A 15 -4.00 -6.21 0.69
C ASP A 15 -3.51 -6.29 2.15
N SER A 16 -2.44 -5.56 2.50
CA SER A 16 -1.95 -5.44 3.88
C SER A 16 -2.97 -4.77 4.81
N ILE A 17 -3.69 -3.75 4.32
CA ILE A 17 -4.77 -3.10 5.06
C ILE A 17 -5.91 -4.08 5.31
N ASP A 18 -6.32 -4.86 4.33
CA ASP A 18 -7.37 -5.88 4.47
C ASP A 18 -6.97 -6.94 5.51
N THR A 19 -5.74 -7.42 5.49
CA THR A 19 -5.21 -8.37 6.49
C THR A 19 -5.19 -7.77 7.88
N TYR A 20 -4.80 -6.52 8.03
CA TYR A 20 -4.82 -5.80 9.29
C TYR A 20 -6.24 -5.65 9.85
N ASP A 21 -7.21 -5.29 9.01
CA ASP A 21 -8.63 -5.17 9.37
C ASP A 21 -9.21 -6.51 9.87
N GLU A 22 -8.86 -7.62 9.23
CA GLU A 22 -9.29 -8.96 9.65
C GLU A 22 -8.76 -9.34 11.05
N GLY A 23 -7.54 -8.93 11.40
CA GLY A 23 -6.88 -9.27 12.66
C GLY A 23 -7.18 -8.35 13.85
N ILE A 24 -7.72 -7.14 13.59
CA ILE A 24 -7.80 -6.08 14.60
C ILE A 24 -8.79 -6.39 15.72
N ALA A 25 -9.90 -7.05 15.44
CA ALA A 25 -10.90 -7.45 16.43
C ALA A 25 -10.31 -8.47 17.41
N GLY A 26 -9.50 -9.41 16.93
CA GLY A 26 -8.78 -10.37 17.77
C GLY A 26 -7.77 -9.68 18.69
N ARG A 27 -7.03 -8.72 18.20
CA ARG A 27 -6.09 -7.91 19.01
C ARG A 27 -6.80 -7.12 20.10
N LEU A 28 -7.95 -6.53 19.79
CA LEU A 28 -8.78 -5.83 20.79
C LEU A 28 -9.24 -6.80 21.89
N SER A 29 -9.70 -7.98 21.51
CA SER A 29 -10.13 -9.02 22.46
C SER A 29 -9.00 -9.44 23.37
N GLU A 30 -7.80 -9.64 22.86
CA GLU A 30 -6.61 -9.99 23.66
C GLU A 30 -6.26 -8.88 24.67
N ILE A 31 -6.30 -7.63 24.26
CA ILE A 31 -6.02 -6.49 25.16
C ILE A 31 -7.10 -6.36 26.22
N ASP A 32 -8.38 -6.52 25.86
CA ASP A 32 -9.48 -6.51 26.81
C ASP A 32 -9.34 -7.63 27.84
N GLN A 33 -8.93 -8.82 27.41
CA GLN A 33 -8.67 -9.94 28.31
C GLN A 33 -7.51 -9.65 29.28
N LYS A 34 -6.40 -9.11 28.78
CA LYS A 34 -5.26 -8.73 29.64
C LYS A 34 -5.64 -7.67 30.67
N ILE A 35 -6.46 -6.70 30.30
CA ILE A 35 -6.96 -5.67 31.23
C ILE A 35 -7.85 -6.32 32.29
N GLN A 36 -8.76 -7.18 31.91
CA GLN A 36 -9.65 -7.91 32.81
C GLN A 36 -8.85 -8.77 33.79
N ASP A 37 -7.89 -9.53 33.30
CA ASP A 37 -7.04 -10.40 34.10
C ASP A 37 -6.24 -9.60 35.14
N LEU A 38 -5.68 -8.45 34.71
CA LEU A 38 -4.93 -7.55 35.60
C LEU A 38 -5.84 -6.94 36.68
N LEU A 39 -7.01 -6.44 36.31
CA LEU A 39 -7.98 -5.90 37.25
C LEU A 39 -8.47 -6.96 38.23
N HIS A 40 -8.76 -8.14 37.76
CA HIS A 40 -9.17 -9.26 38.62
C HIS A 40 -8.06 -9.67 39.62
N TYR A 41 -6.82 -9.69 39.15
CA TYR A 41 -5.66 -9.92 40.03
C TYR A 41 -5.53 -8.85 41.12
N ILE A 42 -5.71 -7.58 40.78
CA ILE A 42 -5.68 -6.45 41.72
C ILE A 42 -6.79 -6.60 42.78
N GLU A 43 -8.00 -7.03 42.39
CA GLU A 43 -9.14 -7.17 43.26
C GLU A 43 -8.97 -8.34 44.24
N THR A 44 -8.37 -9.44 43.82
CA THR A 44 -8.32 -10.70 44.57
C THR A 44 -7.05 -10.88 45.39
N ASN A 45 -6.02 -10.10 45.22
CA ASN A 45 -4.74 -10.23 45.90
C ASN A 45 -4.41 -9.00 46.75
N LYS A 46 -3.76 -9.26 47.89
CA LYS A 46 -3.18 -8.20 48.72
C LYS A 46 -1.91 -7.68 48.01
N ILE A 47 -1.91 -6.40 47.68
CA ILE A 47 -0.86 -5.76 46.92
C ILE A 47 -0.17 -4.68 47.77
N SER A 48 1.18 -4.71 47.84
CA SER A 48 1.96 -3.65 48.47
C SER A 48 1.90 -2.37 47.64
N ILE A 49 2.20 -1.22 48.25
CA ILE A 49 2.22 0.08 47.59
C ILE A 49 3.17 0.08 46.38
N LEU A 50 4.34 -0.55 46.51
CA LEU A 50 5.31 -0.65 45.43
C LEU A 50 4.77 -1.43 44.22
N TRP A 51 4.10 -2.56 44.47
CA TRP A 51 3.48 -3.39 43.44
C TRP A 51 2.25 -2.70 42.83
N SER A 52 1.48 -1.98 43.65
CA SER A 52 0.35 -1.17 43.15
C SER A 52 0.79 -0.17 42.09
N TYR A 53 1.92 0.48 42.29
CA TYR A 53 2.49 1.38 41.27
C TYR A 53 2.83 0.66 39.97
N LYS A 54 3.48 -0.51 40.06
CA LYS A 54 3.83 -1.32 38.88
C LYS A 54 2.58 -1.76 38.11
N TYR A 55 1.55 -2.20 38.81
CA TYR A 55 0.28 -2.59 38.19
C TYR A 55 -0.44 -1.41 37.55
N MET A 56 -0.38 -0.23 38.16
CA MET A 56 -0.95 0.98 37.59
C MET A 56 -0.25 1.38 36.28
N VAL A 57 1.08 1.29 36.23
CA VAL A 57 1.86 1.57 35.01
C VAL A 57 1.50 0.58 33.90
N GLU A 58 1.39 -0.69 34.22
CA GLU A 58 1.00 -1.73 33.25
C GLU A 58 -0.44 -1.53 32.73
N LEU A 59 -1.37 -1.24 33.64
CA LEU A 59 -2.75 -0.94 33.27
C LEU A 59 -2.84 0.29 32.34
N LYS A 60 -2.03 1.32 32.61
CA LYS A 60 -1.96 2.50 31.75
C LYS A 60 -1.47 2.14 30.36
N LYS A 61 -0.42 1.34 30.23
CA LYS A 61 0.09 0.85 28.93
C LYS A 61 -0.98 0.10 28.15
N LEU A 62 -1.64 -0.84 28.78
CA LEU A 62 -2.70 -1.63 28.17
C LEU A 62 -3.87 -0.76 27.71
N ARG A 63 -4.25 0.22 28.49
CA ARG A 63 -5.33 1.17 28.13
C ARG A 63 -4.94 2.10 26.97
N VAL A 64 -3.69 2.54 26.90
CA VAL A 64 -3.19 3.32 25.76
C VAL A 64 -3.20 2.47 24.49
N GLU A 65 -2.70 1.25 24.57
CA GLU A 65 -2.71 0.30 23.45
C GLU A 65 -4.14 0.01 22.97
N ARG A 66 -5.07 -0.24 23.90
CA ARG A 66 -6.49 -0.42 23.59
C ARG A 66 -7.08 0.77 22.86
N ARG A 67 -6.75 1.98 23.28
CA ARG A 67 -7.21 3.22 22.63
C ARG A 67 -6.68 3.32 21.19
N GLN A 68 -5.41 2.99 20.99
CA GLN A 68 -4.82 2.98 19.63
C GLN A 68 -5.54 1.98 18.73
N ILE A 69 -5.79 0.77 19.21
CA ILE A 69 -6.55 -0.23 18.45
C ILE A 69 -7.95 0.27 18.11
N LYS A 70 -8.66 0.88 19.04
CA LYS A 70 -9.99 1.46 18.79
C LYS A 70 -9.96 2.62 17.79
N ASN A 71 -8.92 3.46 17.85
CA ASN A 71 -8.73 4.53 16.87
C ASN A 71 -8.47 3.94 15.48
N ASP A 72 -7.65 2.91 15.38
CA ASP A 72 -7.40 2.22 14.12
C ASP A 72 -8.67 1.56 13.58
N MET A 73 -9.48 0.94 14.44
CA MET A 73 -10.78 0.39 14.05
C MET A 73 -11.72 1.47 13.50
N TYR A 74 -11.73 2.64 14.11
CA TYR A 74 -12.53 3.76 13.61
C TYR A 74 -12.04 4.24 12.24
N LEU A 75 -10.72 4.41 12.07
CA LEU A 75 -10.13 4.80 10.79
C LEU A 75 -10.39 3.75 9.71
N LEU A 76 -10.25 2.47 10.03
CA LEU A 76 -10.56 1.37 9.12
C LEU A 76 -12.03 1.33 8.73
N SER A 77 -12.96 1.64 9.67
CA SER A 77 -14.38 1.71 9.33
C SER A 77 -14.66 2.81 8.31
N LYS A 78 -14.01 3.96 8.45
CA LYS A 78 -14.08 5.06 7.48
C LYS A 78 -13.48 4.69 6.12
N PHE A 79 -12.33 4.03 6.12
CA PHE A 79 -11.71 3.51 4.91
C PHE A 79 -12.62 2.49 4.22
N ASN A 80 -13.23 1.57 4.98
CA ASN A 80 -14.11 0.53 4.46
C ASN A 80 -15.41 1.09 3.86
N GLU A 81 -15.92 2.21 4.36
CA GLU A 81 -17.08 2.91 3.76
C GLU A 81 -16.78 3.35 2.31
N HIS A 82 -15.53 3.63 2.00
CA HIS A 82 -15.09 4.17 0.71
C HIS A 82 -14.24 3.21 -0.12
N LYS A 83 -13.85 2.05 0.43
CA LYS A 83 -12.95 1.12 -0.26
C LYS A 83 -13.49 0.59 -1.60
N ASN A 84 -14.83 0.51 -1.74
CA ASN A 84 -15.45 0.08 -3.00
C ASN A 84 -15.33 1.13 -4.12
N LYS A 85 -15.04 2.38 -3.78
CA LYS A 85 -14.68 3.44 -4.73
C LYS A 85 -13.21 3.33 -5.17
N ILE A 86 -12.40 2.67 -4.36
CA ILE A 86 -11.06 2.21 -4.70
C ILE A 86 -11.24 0.78 -5.23
N ILE A 87 -10.30 0.28 -6.00
CA ILE A 87 -10.38 -1.04 -6.64
C ILE A 87 -10.64 -2.14 -5.59
N SER A 88 -11.74 -2.90 -5.70
CA SER A 88 -12.05 -4.05 -4.84
C SER A 88 -10.97 -5.14 -4.95
N SER A 89 -10.83 -6.04 -3.95
CA SER A 89 -9.79 -7.07 -3.96
C SER A 89 -9.84 -8.00 -5.18
N GLY A 90 -11.04 -8.38 -5.64
CA GLY A 90 -11.22 -9.15 -6.88
C GLY A 90 -10.80 -8.38 -8.12
N ASN A 91 -11.14 -7.10 -8.19
CA ASN A 91 -10.75 -6.24 -9.30
C ASN A 91 -9.26 -5.93 -9.29
N ARG A 92 -8.62 -5.86 -8.12
CA ARG A 92 -7.15 -5.70 -8.00
C ARG A 92 -6.40 -6.84 -8.69
N GLN A 93 -6.78 -8.08 -8.44
CA GLN A 93 -6.16 -9.24 -9.09
C GLN A 93 -6.40 -9.25 -10.59
N PHE A 94 -7.60 -8.90 -11.03
CA PHE A 94 -7.92 -8.76 -12.44
C PHE A 94 -7.07 -7.67 -13.09
N LEU A 95 -6.99 -6.49 -12.47
CA LEU A 95 -6.16 -5.38 -12.93
C LEU A 95 -4.69 -5.82 -13.09
N MET A 96 -4.12 -6.49 -12.10
CA MET A 96 -2.73 -6.93 -12.17
C MET A 96 -2.51 -7.95 -13.28
N ARG A 97 -3.44 -8.88 -13.49
CA ARG A 97 -3.37 -9.82 -14.63
C ARG A 97 -3.36 -9.09 -15.98
N GLU A 98 -4.23 -8.10 -16.14
CA GLU A 98 -4.30 -7.32 -17.38
C GLU A 98 -3.03 -6.48 -17.58
N MET A 99 -2.48 -5.90 -16.52
CA MET A 99 -1.22 -5.16 -16.59
C MET A 99 -0.04 -6.06 -16.98
N TYR A 100 0.07 -7.25 -16.40
CA TYR A 100 1.10 -8.23 -16.79
C TYR A 100 0.96 -8.71 -18.23
N LYS A 101 -0.27 -8.95 -18.70
CA LYS A 101 -0.52 -9.28 -20.10
C LYS A 101 -0.07 -8.16 -21.04
N ALA A 102 -0.41 -6.92 -20.70
CA ALA A 102 -0.01 -5.76 -21.48
C ALA A 102 1.52 -5.60 -21.50
N GLU A 103 2.19 -5.81 -20.37
CA GLU A 103 3.65 -5.79 -20.29
C GLU A 103 4.30 -6.84 -21.17
N LYS A 104 3.79 -8.07 -21.17
CA LYS A 104 4.26 -9.15 -22.04
C LYS A 104 4.06 -8.83 -23.52
N GLN A 105 2.96 -8.20 -23.88
CA GLN A 105 2.72 -7.76 -25.26
C GLN A 105 3.73 -6.72 -25.73
N LEU A 106 4.15 -5.84 -24.83
CA LEU A 106 5.19 -4.84 -25.11
C LEU A 106 6.58 -5.44 -25.25
N GLU A 107 6.83 -6.60 -24.65
CA GLU A 107 8.09 -7.36 -24.81
C GLU A 107 8.21 -8.06 -26.18
N ILE A 108 7.08 -8.24 -26.89
CA ILE A 108 7.11 -8.83 -28.24
C ILE A 108 7.89 -7.87 -29.17
N PRO A 109 8.92 -8.36 -29.85
CA PRO A 109 9.72 -7.52 -30.73
C PRO A 109 8.81 -6.82 -31.76
N TYR A 110 8.95 -5.53 -31.84
CA TYR A 110 8.29 -4.75 -32.85
C TYR A 110 8.70 -5.27 -34.24
N LYS A 111 7.71 -5.71 -35.05
CA LYS A 111 7.99 -6.06 -36.44
C LYS A 111 8.37 -4.79 -37.16
N ASN A 112 9.64 -4.67 -37.51
CA ASN A 112 10.14 -3.54 -38.25
C ASN A 112 9.33 -3.35 -39.53
N ARG A 113 8.80 -2.16 -39.70
CA ARG A 113 8.22 -1.75 -40.95
C ARG A 113 9.30 -1.84 -42.04
N GLN A 114 8.97 -2.51 -43.14
CA GLN A 114 9.85 -2.48 -44.30
C GLN A 114 9.80 -1.07 -44.90
N TYR A 115 10.92 -0.39 -44.85
CA TYR A 115 11.08 0.92 -45.49
C TYR A 115 11.42 0.73 -46.96
N LYS A 116 10.85 1.58 -47.83
CA LYS A 116 11.24 1.68 -49.21
C LYS A 116 12.63 2.32 -49.30
N ASP A 117 13.35 2.02 -50.39
CA ASP A 117 14.64 2.65 -50.66
C ASP A 117 14.55 4.19 -50.61
N GLY A 118 15.40 4.81 -49.82
CA GLY A 118 15.44 6.25 -49.62
C GLY A 118 14.59 6.80 -48.47
N GLU A 119 13.59 6.10 -47.92
CA GLU A 119 12.76 6.61 -46.83
C GLU A 119 13.55 6.87 -45.55
N ILE A 120 14.53 6.01 -45.20
CA ILE A 120 15.37 6.20 -44.03
C ILE A 120 16.30 7.42 -44.20
N GLU A 121 16.84 7.59 -45.38
CA GLU A 121 17.69 8.75 -45.71
C GLU A 121 16.93 10.07 -45.58
N GLU A 122 15.67 10.13 -46.03
CA GLU A 122 14.80 11.31 -45.87
C GLU A 122 14.51 11.60 -44.39
N ILE A 123 14.24 10.60 -43.57
CA ILE A 123 14.02 10.78 -42.14
C ILE A 123 15.29 11.32 -41.44
N LEU A 124 16.46 10.83 -41.81
CA LEU A 124 17.74 11.30 -41.29
C LEU A 124 18.08 12.71 -41.72
N LYS A 125 17.78 13.09 -42.95
CA LYS A 125 17.93 14.47 -43.45
C LYS A 125 17.03 15.45 -42.71
N SER A 126 15.75 15.14 -42.52
CA SER A 126 14.80 15.98 -41.79
C SER A 126 15.22 16.21 -40.33
N LYS A 127 15.91 15.26 -39.70
CA LYS A 127 16.48 15.45 -38.35
C LYS A 127 17.71 16.36 -38.35
N LYS A 128 18.55 16.25 -39.34
CA LYS A 128 19.73 17.13 -39.49
C LYS A 128 19.33 18.59 -39.69
N ASP A 129 18.31 18.85 -40.50
CA ASP A 129 17.81 20.21 -40.75
C ASP A 129 17.14 20.79 -39.49
N LYS A 130 16.42 20.01 -38.73
CA LYS A 130 15.85 20.42 -37.44
C LYS A 130 16.91 20.77 -36.40
N ASN A 131 18.03 20.03 -36.37
CA ASN A 131 19.13 20.31 -35.45
C ASN A 131 19.93 21.54 -35.88
N LYS A 132 20.14 21.76 -37.17
CA LYS A 132 20.76 23.00 -37.71
C LYS A 132 19.95 24.24 -37.35
N ASN A 133 18.66 24.19 -37.54
CA ASN A 133 17.77 25.32 -37.21
C ASN A 133 17.72 25.59 -35.69
N LYS A 134 17.95 24.58 -34.85
CA LYS A 134 18.06 24.76 -33.39
C LYS A 134 19.39 25.39 -32.97
N GLU A 135 20.48 25.08 -33.65
CA GLU A 135 21.79 25.70 -33.39
C GLU A 135 21.85 27.13 -33.87
N GLU A 136 21.26 27.44 -35.02
CA GLU A 136 21.13 28.80 -35.52
C GLU A 136 20.18 29.70 -34.69
N SER A 137 19.19 29.13 -34.00
CA SER A 137 18.28 29.88 -33.10
C SER A 137 18.87 30.14 -31.72
N LEU A 138 20.01 29.52 -31.35
CA LEU A 138 20.73 29.68 -30.08
C LEU A 138 21.90 30.69 -30.17
N VAL A 139 22.16 31.22 -31.36
CA VAL A 139 23.10 32.30 -31.59
C VAL A 139 22.30 33.61 -31.75
#